data_d212f9bd10855001ec10c398faf59a2e
#
_entry.id   d212f9bd10855001ec10c398faf59a2e
#
_cell.length_a   1.000
_cell.length_b   1.000
_cell.length_c   1.000
_cell.angle_alpha   90.00
_cell.angle_beta   90.00
_cell.angle_gamma   90.00
#
_symmetry.space_group_name_H-M   'P 1'
#
loop_
_entity.id
_entity.type
_entity.pdbx_description
1 polymer ?
#
loop_
_entity_poly.entity_id
_entity_poly.type
_entity_poly.pdbx_seq_one_letter_code
_entity_poly.pdbx_strand_id
1 'polypeptide(L)'
;NGIPGFIAPNPVWAAKFKAAGVPCLGDDFKAQLGATIVHRTLANLADMRGVQIDRTYQLNIGGNTDFLNMSEQDRLASKRESKTEAVQAAMENRLDTSDIRIGPSDYVPWLNDHKVAYVRLEGRLFGGARTNIELRLDVEDSPNAAAEALAGIRLARIALDRGLSGSVQFEDTDAHDMVLAFANGDEATA
;
A
#
# COMPACT_ATOMS: atom_id res chain seq x y z
N ASN A 1 10.55 8.64 6.71
CA ASN A 1 9.23 8.16 6.37
C ASN A 1 8.20 9.16 6.86
N GLY A 2 7.73 9.91 5.92
CA GLY A 2 6.88 11.04 6.21
C GLY A 2 5.49 10.64 6.63
N ILE A 3 4.71 11.63 6.90
CA ILE A 3 3.29 11.49 7.16
C ILE A 3 2.61 11.26 5.81
N PRO A 4 1.97 10.10 5.58
CA PRO A 4 1.36 9.76 4.31
C PRO A 4 0.42 10.85 3.79
N GLY A 5 0.53 11.18 2.51
CA GLY A 5 -0.37 12.09 1.82
C GLY A 5 -0.19 13.58 2.11
N PHE A 6 0.88 13.98 2.82
CA PHE A 6 1.00 15.38 3.25
C PHE A 6 2.11 16.19 2.57
N ILE A 7 3.11 15.57 1.99
CA ILE A 7 4.27 16.27 1.44
C ILE A 7 4.30 16.21 -0.08
N ALA A 8 4.51 15.04 -0.65
CA ALA A 8 4.74 14.91 -2.09
C ALA A 8 3.54 15.34 -2.95
N PRO A 9 2.28 14.97 -2.64
CA PRO A 9 1.11 15.43 -3.39
C PRO A 9 0.66 16.85 -3.03
N ASN A 10 1.19 17.44 -1.96
CA ASN A 10 0.77 18.78 -1.53
C ASN A 10 1.46 19.87 -2.39
N PRO A 11 0.71 20.71 -3.13
CA PRO A 11 1.27 21.68 -4.06
C PRO A 11 2.18 22.73 -3.38
N VAL A 12 1.89 23.07 -2.13
CA VAL A 12 2.71 24.06 -1.37
C VAL A 12 4.08 23.46 -1.04
N TRP A 13 4.12 22.20 -0.60
CA TRP A 13 5.39 21.54 -0.32
C TRP A 13 6.13 21.19 -1.60
N ALA A 14 5.46 20.66 -2.63
CA ALA A 14 6.05 20.38 -3.93
C ALA A 14 6.73 21.64 -4.53
N ALA A 15 6.08 22.81 -4.41
CA ALA A 15 6.67 24.08 -4.85
C ALA A 15 7.94 24.46 -4.08
N LYS A 16 7.98 24.21 -2.76
CA LYS A 16 9.19 24.45 -1.94
C LYS A 16 10.35 23.54 -2.34
N PHE A 17 10.09 22.25 -2.55
CA PHE A 17 11.10 21.31 -3.04
C PHE A 17 11.58 21.68 -4.45
N LYS A 18 10.67 22.11 -5.33
CA LYS A 18 11.01 22.57 -6.66
C LYS A 18 11.89 23.82 -6.63
N ALA A 19 11.57 24.78 -5.79
CA ALA A 19 12.37 26.00 -5.62
C ALA A 19 13.76 25.71 -5.04
N ALA A 20 13.90 24.69 -4.22
CA ALA A 20 15.17 24.24 -3.67
C ALA A 20 15.99 23.35 -4.64
N GLY A 21 15.45 23.01 -5.82
CA GLY A 21 16.11 22.10 -6.77
C GLY A 21 16.21 20.66 -6.27
N VAL A 22 15.31 20.24 -5.38
CA VAL A 22 15.36 18.91 -4.74
C VAL A 22 14.13 18.09 -5.14
N PRO A 23 14.28 16.81 -5.56
CA PRO A 23 13.16 15.93 -5.81
C PRO A 23 12.49 15.50 -4.49
N CYS A 24 11.18 15.29 -4.54
CA CYS A 24 10.38 14.77 -3.45
C CYS A 24 9.55 13.59 -3.95
N LEU A 25 9.71 12.43 -3.30
CA LEU A 25 8.96 11.21 -3.58
C LEU A 25 8.24 10.76 -2.32
N GLY A 26 7.13 10.17 -2.48
CA GLY A 26 6.35 9.62 -1.38
C GLY A 26 4.87 9.93 -1.59
N ASP A 27 4.07 9.78 -0.58
CA ASP A 27 4.40 9.72 0.87
C ASP A 27 4.23 8.33 1.47
N ASP A 28 3.37 7.48 0.91
CA ASP A 28 3.00 6.18 1.46
C ASP A 28 3.60 5.07 0.60
N PHE A 29 4.89 4.81 0.78
CA PHE A 29 5.53 3.67 0.12
C PHE A 29 4.83 2.38 0.51
N LYS A 30 4.42 1.61 -0.48
CA LYS A 30 3.86 0.28 -0.25
C LYS A 30 4.96 -0.66 0.21
N ALA A 31 4.62 -1.62 1.06
CA ALA A 31 5.54 -2.70 1.40
C ALA A 31 5.67 -3.66 0.21
N GLN A 32 6.79 -4.37 0.10
CA GLN A 32 7.06 -5.32 -0.97
C GLN A 32 5.95 -6.38 -1.11
N LEU A 33 5.50 -6.93 0.01
CA LEU A 33 4.33 -7.80 0.10
C LEU A 33 3.39 -7.32 1.19
N GLY A 34 2.49 -6.40 0.85
CA GLY A 34 1.55 -5.80 1.78
C GLY A 34 0.14 -6.39 1.66
N ALA A 35 -0.60 -6.36 2.76
CA ALA A 35 -1.97 -6.87 2.80
C ALA A 35 -2.90 -6.19 1.78
N THR A 36 -2.73 -4.90 1.54
CA THR A 36 -3.53 -4.16 0.55
C THR A 36 -3.24 -4.61 -0.88
N ILE A 37 -1.96 -4.89 -1.21
CA ILE A 37 -1.57 -5.41 -2.52
C ILE A 37 -2.17 -6.79 -2.73
N VAL A 38 -2.04 -7.69 -1.76
CA VAL A 38 -2.61 -9.04 -1.82
C VAL A 38 -4.12 -8.98 -1.95
N HIS A 39 -4.79 -8.16 -1.13
CA HIS A 39 -6.24 -8.00 -1.18
C HIS A 39 -6.73 -7.49 -2.54
N ARG A 40 -6.08 -6.43 -3.06
CA ARG A 40 -6.38 -5.89 -4.40
C ARG A 40 -6.19 -6.93 -5.50
N THR A 41 -5.13 -7.73 -5.41
CA THR A 41 -4.85 -8.80 -6.39
C THR A 41 -5.93 -9.89 -6.34
N LEU A 42 -6.37 -10.30 -5.15
CA LEU A 42 -7.46 -11.27 -5.00
C LEU A 42 -8.80 -10.72 -5.50
N ALA A 43 -9.09 -9.45 -5.23
CA ALA A 43 -10.30 -8.79 -5.73
C ALA A 43 -10.29 -8.72 -7.27
N ASN A 44 -9.16 -8.31 -7.87
CA ASN A 44 -9.00 -8.28 -9.31
C ASN A 44 -9.09 -9.68 -9.94
N LEU A 45 -8.48 -10.69 -9.32
CA LEU A 45 -8.60 -12.08 -9.78
C LEU A 45 -10.05 -12.55 -9.79
N ALA A 46 -10.81 -12.25 -8.73
CA ALA A 46 -12.23 -12.59 -8.63
C ALA A 46 -13.04 -11.91 -9.75
N ASP A 47 -12.81 -10.61 -9.94
CA ASP A 47 -13.46 -9.81 -10.98
C ASP A 47 -13.15 -10.34 -12.39
N MET A 48 -11.87 -10.56 -12.72
CA MET A 48 -11.44 -11.14 -14.00
C MET A 48 -12.03 -12.53 -14.27
N ARG A 49 -12.40 -13.27 -13.25
CA ARG A 49 -13.04 -14.60 -13.35
C ARG A 49 -14.56 -14.54 -13.32
N GLY A 50 -15.17 -13.35 -13.33
CA GLY A 50 -16.59 -13.14 -13.29
C GLY A 50 -17.24 -13.51 -11.96
N VAL A 51 -16.49 -13.47 -10.86
CA VAL A 51 -17.00 -13.64 -9.51
C VAL A 51 -17.56 -12.30 -9.04
N GLN A 52 -18.84 -12.27 -8.72
CA GLN A 52 -19.44 -11.09 -8.11
C GLN A 52 -19.05 -11.04 -6.63
N ILE A 53 -18.23 -10.08 -6.24
CA ILE A 53 -17.89 -9.82 -4.84
C ILE A 53 -19.08 -9.11 -4.20
N ASP A 54 -19.59 -9.65 -3.10
CA ASP A 54 -20.70 -9.07 -2.35
C ASP A 54 -20.20 -8.24 -1.16
N ARG A 55 -19.14 -8.73 -0.48
CA ARG A 55 -18.53 -8.01 0.65
C ARG A 55 -17.10 -8.45 0.89
N THR A 56 -16.34 -7.58 1.54
CA THR A 56 -14.95 -7.88 1.87
C THR A 56 -14.47 -7.12 3.08
N TYR A 57 -13.52 -7.71 3.81
CA TYR A 57 -12.78 -6.98 4.83
C TYR A 57 -11.28 -7.30 4.81
N GLN A 58 -10.50 -6.35 5.33
CA GLN A 58 -9.10 -6.52 5.67
C GLN A 58 -8.86 -5.92 7.05
N LEU A 59 -8.58 -6.76 8.01
CA LEU A 59 -8.22 -6.38 9.38
C LEU A 59 -6.71 -6.51 9.54
N ASN A 60 -6.06 -5.50 10.14
CA ASN A 60 -4.62 -5.51 10.35
C ASN A 60 -4.34 -5.32 11.83
N ILE A 61 -3.51 -6.17 12.38
CA ILE A 61 -3.02 -6.14 13.76
C ILE A 61 -1.51 -6.02 13.72
N GLY A 62 -0.92 -5.19 14.56
CA GLY A 62 0.53 -5.04 14.61
C GLY A 62 1.00 -4.52 15.96
N GLY A 63 2.30 -4.63 16.22
CA GLY A 63 2.90 -4.27 17.49
C GLY A 63 3.94 -3.16 17.42
N ASN A 64 4.20 -2.61 16.24
CA ASN A 64 5.17 -1.54 16.06
C ASN A 64 4.58 -0.14 16.36
N THR A 65 5.44 0.85 16.37
CA THR A 65 5.07 2.25 16.69
C THR A 65 4.06 2.85 15.70
N ASP A 66 4.03 2.39 14.43
CA ASP A 66 3.04 2.86 13.46
C ASP A 66 1.62 2.44 13.88
N PHE A 67 1.46 1.20 14.38
CA PHE A 67 0.18 0.73 14.93
C PHE A 67 -0.21 1.45 16.21
N LEU A 68 0.75 1.72 17.09
CA LEU A 68 0.50 2.52 18.29
C LEU A 68 0.02 3.94 17.92
N ASN A 69 0.67 4.59 16.98
CA ASN A 69 0.28 5.92 16.51
C ASN A 69 -1.06 5.94 15.75
N MET A 70 -1.43 4.84 15.12
CA MET A 70 -2.71 4.70 14.42
C MET A 70 -3.89 4.48 15.37
N SER A 71 -3.68 4.16 16.63
CA SER A 71 -4.76 4.10 17.63
C SER A 71 -5.37 5.47 17.93
N GLU A 72 -4.72 6.56 17.51
CA GLU A 72 -5.31 7.92 17.56
C GLU A 72 -6.33 8.12 16.43
N GLN A 73 -7.56 8.46 16.77
CA GLN A 73 -8.74 8.45 15.90
C GLN A 73 -8.62 9.31 14.62
N ASP A 74 -7.93 10.43 14.69
CA ASP A 74 -7.83 11.37 13.55
C ASP A 74 -6.98 10.82 12.38
N ARG A 75 -6.07 9.91 12.65
CA ARG A 75 -5.21 9.28 11.63
C ARG A 75 -5.84 8.03 11.00
N LEU A 76 -6.81 7.43 11.67
CA LEU A 76 -7.51 6.23 11.20
C LEU A 76 -8.36 6.50 9.95
N ALA A 77 -9.02 7.67 9.88
CA ALA A 77 -9.97 7.98 8.81
C ALA A 77 -9.29 8.05 7.44
N SER A 78 -8.21 8.82 7.29
CA SER A 78 -7.51 8.98 6.00
C SER A 78 -6.85 7.70 5.49
N LYS A 79 -6.27 6.90 6.40
CA LYS A 79 -5.69 5.59 6.04
C LYS A 79 -6.75 4.56 5.62
N ARG A 80 -7.94 4.60 6.23
CA ARG A 80 -9.06 3.75 5.84
C ARG A 80 -9.55 4.10 4.44
N GLU A 81 -9.74 5.37 4.16
CA GLU A 81 -10.19 5.86 2.85
C GLU A 81 -9.22 5.45 1.75
N SER A 82 -7.94 5.75 1.88
CA SER A 82 -6.91 5.40 0.90
C SER A 82 -6.83 3.90 0.61
N LYS A 83 -6.88 3.04 1.64
CA LYS A 83 -6.82 1.59 1.47
C LYS A 83 -8.11 1.02 0.88
N THR A 84 -9.25 1.58 1.24
CA THR A 84 -10.54 1.19 0.70
C THR A 84 -10.61 1.51 -0.79
N GLU A 85 -10.21 2.71 -1.19
CA GLU A 85 -10.14 3.11 -2.59
C GLU A 85 -9.18 2.23 -3.41
N ALA A 86 -8.03 1.85 -2.86
CA ALA A 86 -7.08 0.98 -3.54
C ALA A 86 -7.68 -0.41 -3.88
N VAL A 87 -8.56 -0.96 -3.05
CA VAL A 87 -9.25 -2.23 -3.33
C VAL A 87 -10.45 -2.01 -4.24
N GLN A 88 -11.25 -0.98 -4.00
CA GLN A 88 -12.39 -0.60 -4.83
C GLN A 88 -12.01 -0.34 -6.29
N ALA A 89 -10.85 0.28 -6.52
CA ALA A 89 -10.34 0.55 -7.86
C ALA A 89 -9.97 -0.72 -8.66
N ALA A 90 -9.85 -1.86 -8.00
CA ALA A 90 -9.54 -3.14 -8.63
C ALA A 90 -10.80 -3.96 -9.00
N MET A 91 -11.98 -3.43 -8.75
CA MET A 91 -13.27 -4.09 -9.02
C MET A 91 -14.07 -3.26 -10.01
N GLU A 92 -14.73 -3.92 -10.96
CA GLU A 92 -15.64 -3.28 -11.90
C GLU A 92 -16.86 -2.66 -11.17
N ASN A 93 -17.40 -3.40 -10.20
CA ASN A 93 -18.53 -2.97 -9.40
C ASN A 93 -18.09 -2.55 -8.00
N ARG A 94 -18.27 -1.29 -7.67
CA ARG A 94 -17.96 -0.77 -6.33
C ARG A 94 -18.95 -1.30 -5.30
N LEU A 95 -18.43 -1.65 -4.13
CA LEU A 95 -19.23 -2.06 -2.98
C LEU A 95 -19.74 -0.86 -2.20
N ASP A 96 -20.88 -1.02 -1.54
CA ASP A 96 -21.33 -0.05 -0.55
C ASP A 96 -20.38 0.01 0.65
N THR A 97 -20.33 1.14 1.32
CA THR A 97 -19.44 1.36 2.47
C THR A 97 -19.71 0.42 3.65
N SER A 98 -20.91 -0.14 3.74
CA SER A 98 -21.29 -1.18 4.71
C SER A 98 -20.72 -2.55 4.39
N ASP A 99 -20.40 -2.82 3.12
CA ASP A 99 -19.95 -4.12 2.64
C ASP A 99 -18.44 -4.22 2.45
N ILE A 100 -17.72 -3.12 2.72
CA ILE A 100 -16.26 -3.09 2.68
C ILE A 100 -15.66 -2.50 3.96
N ARG A 101 -14.70 -3.23 4.56
CA ARG A 101 -14.01 -2.77 5.75
C ARG A 101 -12.51 -3.01 5.63
N ILE A 102 -11.72 -1.95 5.46
CA ILE A 102 -10.26 -2.05 5.35
C ILE A 102 -9.61 -1.05 6.33
N GLY A 103 -8.65 -1.53 7.08
CA GLY A 103 -7.87 -0.64 7.94
C GLY A 103 -7.12 -1.34 9.07
N PRO A 104 -6.36 -0.55 9.84
CA PRO A 104 -5.81 -1.01 11.11
C PRO A 104 -6.97 -1.36 12.05
N SER A 105 -6.81 -2.46 12.78
CA SER A 105 -7.86 -2.98 13.67
C SER A 105 -7.45 -2.88 15.12
N ASP A 106 -6.20 -3.25 15.46
CA ASP A 106 -5.75 -3.24 16.84
C ASP A 106 -4.22 -3.15 16.95
N TYR A 107 -3.76 -2.68 18.12
CA TYR A 107 -2.37 -2.65 18.52
C TYR A 107 -2.12 -3.72 19.59
N VAL A 108 -1.18 -4.62 19.30
CA VAL A 108 -0.80 -5.73 20.18
C VAL A 108 0.71 -5.64 20.46
N PRO A 109 1.13 -5.05 21.58
CA PRO A 109 2.54 -4.71 21.85
C PRO A 109 3.53 -5.86 21.69
N TRP A 110 3.18 -7.07 22.09
CA TRP A 110 4.06 -8.23 22.04
C TRP A 110 4.29 -8.79 20.64
N LEU A 111 3.54 -8.33 19.62
CA LEU A 111 3.83 -8.63 18.23
C LEU A 111 5.09 -7.90 17.72
N ASN A 112 5.56 -6.87 18.42
CA ASN A 112 6.73 -6.09 18.04
C ASN A 112 6.60 -5.59 16.59
N ASP A 113 7.52 -5.98 15.69
CA ASP A 113 7.50 -5.57 14.28
C ASP A 113 6.63 -6.47 13.39
N HIS A 114 6.02 -7.50 13.93
CA HIS A 114 5.08 -8.33 13.18
C HIS A 114 3.77 -7.61 12.90
N LYS A 115 3.31 -7.79 11.68
CA LYS A 115 2.03 -7.31 11.18
C LYS A 115 1.24 -8.47 10.62
N VAL A 116 0.09 -8.70 11.21
CA VAL A 116 -0.83 -9.76 10.79
C VAL A 116 -2.04 -9.15 10.13
N ALA A 117 -2.33 -9.59 8.91
CA ALA A 117 -3.53 -9.20 8.19
C ALA A 117 -4.46 -10.40 8.00
N TYR A 118 -5.74 -10.16 8.21
CA TYR A 118 -6.81 -11.10 7.89
C TYR A 118 -7.64 -10.50 6.77
N VAL A 119 -7.69 -11.20 5.64
CA VAL A 119 -8.46 -10.78 4.46
C VAL A 119 -9.55 -11.81 4.22
N ARG A 120 -10.77 -11.34 4.00
CA ARG A 120 -11.88 -12.16 3.57
C ARG A 120 -12.65 -11.48 2.44
N LEU A 121 -12.92 -12.25 1.38
CA LEU A 121 -13.82 -11.87 0.29
C LEU A 121 -14.96 -12.86 0.26
N GLU A 122 -16.18 -12.37 0.21
CA GLU A 122 -17.40 -13.17 0.02
C GLU A 122 -18.04 -12.77 -1.30
N GLY A 123 -18.48 -13.76 -2.07
CA GLY A 123 -19.06 -13.49 -3.37
C GLY A 123 -19.87 -14.63 -3.93
N ARG A 124 -20.27 -14.45 -5.18
CA ARG A 124 -21.11 -15.41 -5.90
C ARG A 124 -20.47 -15.81 -7.22
N LEU A 125 -20.45 -17.09 -7.48
CA LEU A 125 -20.07 -17.73 -8.73
C LEU A 125 -21.29 -17.86 -9.66
N PHE A 126 -21.08 -18.53 -10.80
CA PHE A 126 -22.14 -18.89 -11.74
C PHE A 126 -23.32 -19.55 -11.02
N GLY A 127 -24.53 -19.17 -11.43
CA GLY A 127 -25.76 -19.68 -10.84
C GLY A 127 -26.03 -19.20 -9.39
N GLY A 128 -25.29 -18.21 -8.89
CA GLY A 128 -25.45 -17.67 -7.55
C GLY A 128 -24.80 -18.54 -6.44
N ALA A 129 -23.97 -19.50 -6.81
CA ALA A 129 -23.25 -20.35 -5.85
C ALA A 129 -22.32 -19.49 -4.98
N ARG A 130 -22.42 -19.64 -3.66
CA ARG A 130 -21.62 -18.86 -2.73
C ARG A 130 -20.16 -19.30 -2.74
N THR A 131 -19.26 -18.33 -2.64
CA THR A 131 -17.83 -18.55 -2.45
C THR A 131 -17.28 -17.58 -1.42
N ASN A 132 -16.24 -17.99 -0.72
CA ASN A 132 -15.45 -17.10 0.10
C ASN A 132 -13.96 -17.46 -0.03
N ILE A 133 -13.12 -16.46 0.13
CA ILE A 133 -11.66 -16.59 0.22
C ILE A 133 -11.26 -16.02 1.56
N GLU A 134 -10.48 -16.76 2.32
CA GLU A 134 -9.84 -16.30 3.54
C GLU A 134 -8.33 -16.41 3.40
N LEU A 135 -7.63 -15.36 3.80
CA LEU A 135 -6.18 -15.31 3.79
C LEU A 135 -5.68 -14.66 5.08
N ARG A 136 -4.69 -15.28 5.69
CA ARG A 136 -3.88 -14.68 6.76
C ARG A 136 -2.47 -14.42 6.23
N LEU A 137 -2.04 -13.17 6.30
CA LEU A 137 -0.69 -12.75 5.97
C LEU A 137 0.01 -12.31 7.25
N ASP A 138 1.21 -12.80 7.49
CA ASP A 138 2.07 -12.44 8.62
C ASP A 138 3.44 -12.04 8.09
N VAL A 139 3.86 -10.82 8.35
CA VAL A 139 5.13 -10.26 7.86
C VAL A 139 5.85 -9.48 8.95
N GLU A 140 7.16 -9.43 8.88
CA GLU A 140 7.93 -8.41 9.57
C GLU A 140 7.83 -7.10 8.79
N ASP A 141 7.18 -6.08 9.39
CA ASP A 141 6.73 -4.87 8.68
C ASP A 141 7.91 -4.00 8.22
N SER A 142 8.92 -3.81 9.07
CA SER A 142 10.07 -2.95 8.77
C SER A 142 10.96 -3.49 7.65
N PRO A 143 11.39 -4.76 7.64
CA PRO A 143 12.13 -5.33 6.51
C PRO A 143 11.32 -5.33 5.22
N ASN A 144 10.01 -5.62 5.32
CA ASN A 144 9.10 -5.63 4.17
C ASN A 144 8.95 -4.25 3.52
N ALA A 145 9.04 -3.17 4.31
CA ALA A 145 9.02 -1.80 3.80
C ALA A 145 10.40 -1.29 3.36
N ALA A 146 11.49 -1.88 3.87
CA ALA A 146 12.84 -1.40 3.64
C ALA A 146 13.26 -1.49 2.17
N ALA A 147 12.86 -2.54 1.46
CA ALA A 147 13.17 -2.72 0.04
C ALA A 147 12.61 -1.58 -0.79
N GLU A 148 11.35 -1.23 -0.58
CA GLU A 148 10.68 -0.12 -1.27
C GLU A 148 11.28 1.25 -0.90
N ALA A 149 11.65 1.42 0.36
CA ALA A 149 12.34 2.64 0.81
C ALA A 149 13.70 2.81 0.13
N LEU A 150 14.46 1.73 -0.04
CA LEU A 150 15.74 1.74 -0.77
C LEU A 150 15.54 2.05 -2.26
N ALA A 151 14.53 1.46 -2.90
CA ALA A 151 14.17 1.80 -4.28
C ALA A 151 13.81 3.29 -4.40
N GLY A 152 12.99 3.80 -3.50
CA GLY A 152 12.63 5.22 -3.45
C GLY A 152 13.84 6.14 -3.29
N ILE A 153 14.81 5.80 -2.42
CA ILE A 153 16.05 6.56 -2.24
C ILE A 153 16.88 6.60 -3.54
N ARG A 154 16.98 5.48 -4.25
CA ARG A 154 17.69 5.41 -5.53
C ARG A 154 16.99 6.24 -6.61
N LEU A 155 15.67 6.13 -6.71
CA LEU A 155 14.88 6.94 -7.63
C LEU A 155 15.05 8.44 -7.35
N ALA A 156 15.05 8.83 -6.08
CA ALA A 156 15.32 10.21 -5.68
C ALA A 156 16.72 10.66 -6.12
N ARG A 157 17.72 9.79 -6.01
CA ARG A 157 19.08 10.09 -6.47
C ARG A 157 19.14 10.26 -7.98
N ILE A 158 18.55 9.34 -8.75
CA ILE A 158 18.45 9.42 -10.22
C ILE A 158 17.73 10.70 -10.66
N ALA A 159 16.61 11.03 -10.00
CA ALA A 159 15.88 12.26 -10.26
C ALA A 159 16.75 13.51 -10.04
N LEU A 160 17.50 13.53 -8.94
CA LEU A 160 18.43 14.62 -8.63
C LEU A 160 19.53 14.74 -9.69
N ASP A 161 20.16 13.65 -10.10
CA ASP A 161 21.21 13.61 -11.10
C ASP A 161 20.70 14.04 -12.49
N ARG A 162 19.42 13.84 -12.77
CA ARG A 162 18.73 14.33 -13.98
C ARG A 162 18.19 15.76 -13.87
N GLY A 163 18.44 16.46 -12.76
CA GLY A 163 17.95 17.82 -12.53
C GLY A 163 16.44 17.93 -12.31
N LEU A 164 15.76 16.82 -11.99
CA LEU A 164 14.35 16.84 -11.64
C LEU A 164 14.17 17.36 -10.22
N SER A 165 13.12 18.15 -10.00
CA SER A 165 12.84 18.74 -8.68
C SER A 165 11.34 18.92 -8.45
N GLY A 166 10.96 19.03 -7.17
CA GLY A 166 9.55 19.06 -6.77
C GLY A 166 9.00 17.64 -6.64
N SER A 167 7.70 17.48 -6.73
CA SER A 167 7.05 16.16 -6.68
C SER A 167 7.37 15.38 -7.96
N VAL A 168 8.03 14.25 -7.80
CA VAL A 168 8.39 13.33 -8.90
C VAL A 168 7.57 12.07 -8.74
N GLN A 169 6.88 11.68 -9.79
CA GLN A 169 6.10 10.45 -9.85
C GLN A 169 6.85 9.41 -10.68
N PHE A 170 6.87 8.19 -10.17
CA PHE A 170 7.33 7.00 -10.89
C PHE A 170 6.17 6.04 -10.97
N GLU A 171 6.09 5.30 -12.05
CA GLU A 171 5.09 4.24 -12.17
C GLU A 171 5.45 3.06 -11.25
N ASP A 172 4.45 2.31 -10.78
CA ASP A 172 4.64 1.16 -9.88
C ASP A 172 5.58 0.09 -10.50
N THR A 173 5.65 0.01 -11.82
CA THR A 173 6.55 -0.88 -12.56
C THR A 173 8.02 -0.54 -12.37
N ASP A 174 8.37 0.74 -12.33
CA ASP A 174 9.77 1.18 -12.17
C ASP A 174 10.32 0.78 -10.79
N ALA A 175 9.51 0.95 -9.74
CA ALA A 175 9.87 0.56 -8.39
C ALA A 175 10.01 -0.96 -8.24
N HIS A 176 9.10 -1.73 -8.87
CA HIS A 176 9.11 -3.18 -8.86
C HIS A 176 10.36 -3.74 -9.55
N ASP A 177 10.70 -3.24 -10.73
CA ASP A 177 11.85 -3.70 -11.50
C ASP A 177 13.18 -3.39 -10.78
N MET A 178 13.24 -2.25 -10.08
CA MET A 178 14.39 -1.91 -9.25
C MET A 178 14.52 -2.82 -8.03
N VAL A 179 13.43 -3.22 -7.40
CA VAL A 179 13.45 -4.18 -6.28
C VAL A 179 13.90 -5.56 -6.74
N LEU A 180 13.43 -6.02 -7.90
CA LEU A 180 13.85 -7.30 -8.48
C LEU A 180 15.33 -7.30 -8.86
N ALA A 181 15.84 -6.24 -9.47
CA ALA A 181 17.26 -6.09 -9.77
C ALA A 181 18.12 -6.20 -8.50
N PHE A 182 17.64 -5.63 -7.40
CA PHE A 182 18.31 -5.73 -6.10
C PHE A 182 18.32 -7.13 -5.52
N ALA A 183 17.19 -7.82 -5.57
CA ALA A 183 17.06 -9.17 -5.03
C ALA A 183 17.91 -10.17 -5.82
N ASN A 184 18.14 -9.93 -7.08
CA ASN A 184 18.94 -10.80 -7.97
C ASN A 184 20.44 -10.44 -7.98
N GLY A 185 20.85 -9.37 -7.27
CA GLY A 185 22.25 -8.94 -7.26
C GLY A 185 22.73 -8.30 -8.58
N ASP A 186 21.79 -7.95 -9.46
CA ASP A 186 22.11 -7.25 -10.69
C ASP A 186 22.52 -5.80 -10.35
N GLU A 187 23.75 -5.43 -10.67
CA GLU A 187 24.15 -4.03 -10.64
C GLU A 187 23.27 -3.28 -11.64
N ALA A 188 22.45 -2.38 -11.12
CA ALA A 188 21.60 -1.55 -11.94
C ALA A 188 22.49 -0.80 -12.94
N THR A 189 22.44 -1.21 -14.18
CA THR A 189 23.03 -0.45 -15.29
C THR A 189 22.36 0.91 -15.31
N ALA A 190 23.18 1.91 -15.04
CA ALA A 190 22.82 3.32 -14.98
C ALA A 190 22.27 3.85 -16.32
#